data_eaae0923bfcfa7f624e67bb893892b43
#
_entry.id   eaae0923bfcfa7f624e67bb893892b43
#
_cell.length_a   1.000
_cell.length_b   1.000
_cell.length_c   1.000
_cell.angle_alpha   90.00
_cell.angle_beta   90.00
_cell.angle_gamma   90.00
#
_symmetry.space_group_name_H-M   'P 1'
#
loop_
_entity.id
_entity.type
_entity.pdbx_description
1 polymer ?
#
loop_
_entity_poly.entity_id
_entity_poly.type
_entity_poly.pdbx_seq_one_letter_code
_entity_poly.pdbx_strand_id
1 'polypeptide(L)'
;MSKNASSGFDENQRPDNPQEMLKSNFYFSGLMAGEMSCSIIKVTNTNPRGYYYAVDITVTNADTKLLTEVNRVVMNDRGLITPVKGAYNLCARGKDKVRIVLDFLERYPILAGDLAKNRIIILKNALVYLENHRGHKFQDEKTVEMDKLRRKLREIKISSTVDQVFDLSTTDQDSLGYFFAGVIDGEGSFGVKSSGIYKQPFFAIAMKDQKIIESLGKFIDHGNVRLRKDGAYHLEINNRIVLKDICNVFLNQYPLKHQRQRKRLQTLQQLLNDYTPNPRKIANCNHEVMI
;
A
#
# COMPACT_ATOMS: atom_id res chain seq x y z
N MET A 1 -15.16 -9.14 -43.41
CA MET A 1 -15.57 -10.01 -42.28
C MET A 1 -14.67 -9.69 -41.08
N SER A 2 -15.11 -8.83 -40.22
CA SER A 2 -14.38 -8.36 -39.03
C SER A 2 -14.75 -9.25 -37.86
N LYS A 3 -13.77 -9.96 -37.29
CA LYS A 3 -13.97 -10.73 -36.05
C LYS A 3 -13.77 -9.83 -34.85
N ASN A 4 -14.88 -9.50 -34.20
CA ASN A 4 -14.87 -8.87 -32.87
C ASN A 4 -14.30 -9.84 -31.84
N ALA A 5 -13.13 -9.54 -31.30
CA ALA A 5 -12.61 -10.19 -30.10
C ALA A 5 -13.28 -9.56 -28.89
N SER A 6 -14.29 -10.24 -28.33
CA SER A 6 -14.87 -9.89 -27.04
C SER A 6 -13.83 -10.21 -25.96
N SER A 7 -13.30 -9.17 -25.31
CA SER A 7 -12.53 -9.30 -24.10
C SER A 7 -13.48 -9.74 -22.96
N GLY A 8 -13.46 -11.03 -22.65
CA GLY A 8 -14.16 -11.57 -21.50
C GLY A 8 -13.60 -10.96 -20.22
N PHE A 9 -14.31 -10.02 -19.63
CA PHE A 9 -14.14 -9.65 -18.24
C PHE A 9 -14.70 -10.80 -17.41
N ASP A 10 -13.87 -11.37 -16.57
CA ASP A 10 -14.25 -12.39 -15.61
C ASP A 10 -15.18 -11.75 -14.57
N GLU A 11 -16.50 -11.88 -14.77
CA GLU A 11 -17.55 -11.34 -13.88
C GLU A 11 -17.60 -12.05 -12.52
N ASN A 12 -16.83 -13.11 -12.32
CA ASN A 12 -16.87 -13.98 -11.14
C ASN A 12 -16.12 -13.47 -9.90
N GLN A 13 -15.67 -12.21 -9.86
CA GLN A 13 -14.92 -11.65 -8.71
C GLN A 13 -15.64 -10.51 -8.00
N ARG A 14 -16.97 -10.36 -8.15
CA ARG A 14 -17.73 -9.45 -7.29
C ARG A 14 -18.12 -10.18 -6.02
N PRO A 15 -17.76 -9.69 -4.83
CA PRO A 15 -18.30 -10.23 -3.59
C PRO A 15 -19.85 -10.03 -3.62
N ASP A 16 -20.58 -11.12 -3.55
CA ASP A 16 -22.06 -11.10 -3.57
C ASP A 16 -22.65 -10.53 -2.26
N ASN A 17 -21.81 -10.32 -1.25
CA ASN A 17 -22.20 -9.80 0.06
C ASN A 17 -21.81 -8.31 0.21
N PRO A 18 -22.77 -7.40 0.46
CA PRO A 18 -22.48 -5.98 0.69
C PRO A 18 -21.48 -5.71 1.83
N GLN A 19 -21.45 -6.54 2.87
CA GLN A 19 -20.48 -6.42 3.97
C GLN A 19 -19.07 -6.77 3.53
N GLU A 20 -18.90 -7.80 2.71
CA GLU A 20 -17.61 -8.18 2.15
C GLU A 20 -17.09 -7.12 1.18
N MET A 21 -17.99 -6.52 0.39
CA MET A 21 -17.66 -5.39 -0.48
C MET A 21 -17.15 -4.17 0.31
N LEU A 22 -17.74 -3.89 1.49
CA LEU A 22 -17.26 -2.84 2.39
C LEU A 22 -15.86 -3.16 2.93
N LYS A 23 -15.61 -4.40 3.39
CA LYS A 23 -14.30 -4.82 3.89
C LYS A 23 -13.22 -4.80 2.81
N SER A 24 -13.55 -5.18 1.58
CA SER A 24 -12.61 -5.18 0.45
C SER A 24 -12.05 -3.78 0.11
N ASN A 25 -12.72 -2.70 0.54
CA ASN A 25 -12.21 -1.34 0.38
C ASN A 25 -10.96 -1.05 1.22
N PHE A 26 -10.70 -1.81 2.28
CA PHE A 26 -9.44 -1.71 3.02
C PHE A 26 -8.21 -2.08 2.18
N TYR A 27 -8.40 -2.83 1.10
CA TYR A 27 -7.34 -3.04 0.11
C TYR A 27 -6.76 -1.72 -0.41
N PHE A 28 -7.61 -0.75 -0.73
CA PHE A 28 -7.15 0.54 -1.26
C PHE A 28 -6.44 1.37 -0.21
N SER A 29 -6.86 1.33 1.06
CA SER A 29 -6.12 2.00 2.14
C SER A 29 -4.76 1.34 2.40
N GLY A 30 -4.65 0.02 2.25
CA GLY A 30 -3.39 -0.70 2.29
C GLY A 30 -2.45 -0.33 1.15
N LEU A 31 -2.95 -0.31 -0.08
CA LEU A 31 -2.19 0.14 -1.26
C LEU A 31 -1.70 1.59 -1.09
N MET A 32 -2.58 2.48 -0.59
CA MET A 32 -2.23 3.88 -0.33
C MET A 32 -1.19 4.03 0.78
N ALA A 33 -1.15 3.15 1.77
CA ALA A 33 -0.13 3.17 2.82
C ALA A 33 1.29 3.03 2.24
N GLY A 34 1.46 2.24 1.16
CA GLY A 34 2.73 2.08 0.44
C GLY A 34 2.97 3.17 -0.60
N GLU A 35 2.04 3.32 -1.52
CA GLU A 35 2.23 4.04 -2.79
C GLU A 35 1.81 5.54 -2.75
N MET A 36 1.15 5.98 -1.67
CA MET A 36 0.63 7.34 -1.58
C MET A 36 1.70 8.35 -1.17
N SER A 37 1.75 9.45 -1.90
CA SER A 37 2.50 10.66 -1.55
C SER A 37 1.56 11.82 -1.27
N CYS A 38 1.76 12.48 -0.12
CA CYS A 38 1.07 13.70 0.26
C CYS A 38 1.98 14.90 0.04
N SER A 39 1.44 16.00 -0.51
CA SER A 39 2.20 17.21 -0.77
C SER A 39 1.44 18.48 -0.42
N ILE A 40 2.16 19.46 0.13
CA ILE A 40 1.73 20.86 0.25
C ILE A 40 2.63 21.64 -0.68
N ILE A 41 2.05 22.18 -1.76
CA ILE A 41 2.77 22.84 -2.84
C ILE A 41 2.60 24.35 -2.71
N LYS A 42 3.72 25.10 -2.72
CA LYS A 42 3.72 26.55 -2.85
C LYS A 42 3.86 26.87 -4.33
N VAL A 43 2.80 27.36 -4.94
CA VAL A 43 2.75 27.71 -6.35
C VAL A 43 3.01 29.20 -6.50
N THR A 44 4.11 29.55 -7.17
CA THR A 44 4.41 30.94 -7.55
C THR A 44 3.59 31.32 -8.77
N ASN A 45 2.87 32.44 -8.68
CA ASN A 45 2.15 33.00 -9.81
C ASN A 45 3.01 34.03 -10.51
N THR A 46 2.95 34.08 -11.84
CA THR A 46 3.51 35.16 -12.66
C THR A 46 2.74 36.48 -12.49
N ASN A 47 1.59 36.43 -11.80
CA ASN A 47 0.76 37.63 -11.49
C ASN A 47 1.30 38.35 -10.24
N PRO A 48 1.13 39.70 -10.11
CA PRO A 48 1.61 40.48 -8.95
C PRO A 48 1.02 40.06 -7.59
N ARG A 49 0.12 39.08 -7.56
CA ARG A 49 -0.47 38.53 -6.33
C ARG A 49 0.42 37.52 -5.59
N GLY A 50 1.65 37.22 -6.08
CA GLY A 50 2.64 36.44 -5.36
C GLY A 50 2.50 34.92 -5.54
N TYR A 51 2.11 34.20 -4.49
CA TYR A 51 2.02 32.73 -4.47
C TYR A 51 0.76 32.27 -3.74
N TYR A 52 0.39 31.00 -3.97
CA TYR A 52 -0.67 30.34 -3.21
C TYR A 52 -0.23 28.92 -2.82
N TYR A 53 -0.90 28.32 -1.84
CA TYR A 53 -0.68 26.93 -1.45
C TYR A 53 -1.76 26.04 -2.02
N ALA A 54 -1.34 24.89 -2.51
CA ALA A 54 -2.20 23.79 -2.94
C ALA A 54 -1.85 22.52 -2.15
N VAL A 55 -2.84 21.67 -1.96
CA VAL A 55 -2.69 20.32 -1.41
C VAL A 55 -2.83 19.31 -2.54
N ASP A 56 -2.05 18.23 -2.47
CA ASP A 56 -2.01 17.19 -3.50
C ASP A 56 -1.80 15.81 -2.88
N ILE A 57 -2.52 14.82 -3.40
CA ILE A 57 -2.28 13.40 -3.13
C ILE A 57 -1.97 12.74 -4.47
N THR A 58 -0.87 11.99 -4.51
CA THR A 58 -0.46 11.22 -5.69
C THR A 58 -0.26 9.77 -5.30
N VAL A 59 -0.83 8.85 -6.09
CA VAL A 59 -0.56 7.41 -6.02
C VAL A 59 0.21 7.04 -7.29
N THR A 60 1.38 6.41 -7.12
CA THR A 60 2.26 6.04 -8.25
C THR A 60 2.27 4.53 -8.41
N ASN A 61 1.95 4.03 -9.59
CA ASN A 61 2.04 2.60 -9.88
C ASN A 61 2.26 2.34 -11.39
N ALA A 62 2.85 1.19 -11.72
CA ALA A 62 3.05 0.78 -13.12
C ALA A 62 1.79 0.15 -13.75
N ASP A 63 0.82 -0.30 -12.94
CA ASP A 63 -0.43 -0.91 -13.40
C ASP A 63 -1.53 0.14 -13.56
N THR A 64 -1.81 0.55 -14.79
CA THR A 64 -2.86 1.53 -15.09
C THR A 64 -4.26 1.03 -14.76
N LYS A 65 -4.53 -0.29 -14.86
CA LYS A 65 -5.83 -0.85 -14.50
C LYS A 65 -6.08 -0.71 -13.00
N LEU A 66 -5.06 -1.01 -12.20
CA LEU A 66 -5.11 -0.80 -10.76
C LEU A 66 -5.33 0.68 -10.42
N LEU A 67 -4.60 1.61 -11.06
CA LEU A 67 -4.81 3.05 -10.86
C LEU A 67 -6.20 3.52 -11.29
N THR A 68 -6.77 2.95 -12.34
CA THR A 68 -8.16 3.25 -12.76
C THR A 68 -9.15 2.79 -11.68
N GLU A 69 -8.94 1.62 -11.07
CA GLU A 69 -9.79 1.15 -9.98
C GLU A 69 -9.65 2.03 -8.73
N VAL A 70 -8.42 2.43 -8.37
CA VAL A 70 -8.16 3.41 -7.30
C VAL A 70 -8.88 4.73 -7.60
N ASN A 71 -8.80 5.23 -8.84
CA ASN A 71 -9.50 6.45 -9.22
C ASN A 71 -11.02 6.35 -9.01
N ARG A 72 -11.61 5.25 -9.45
CA ARG A 72 -13.05 4.98 -9.31
C ARG A 72 -13.48 4.89 -7.85
N VAL A 73 -12.77 4.08 -7.05
CA VAL A 73 -13.21 3.76 -5.68
C VAL A 73 -12.82 4.84 -4.67
N VAL A 74 -11.59 5.37 -4.77
CA VAL A 74 -11.03 6.31 -3.79
C VAL A 74 -11.27 7.77 -4.17
N MET A 75 -11.26 8.08 -5.47
CA MET A 75 -11.32 9.48 -5.97
C MET A 75 -12.61 9.81 -6.71
N ASN A 76 -13.60 8.90 -6.75
CA ASN A 76 -14.87 9.06 -7.45
C ASN A 76 -14.66 9.53 -8.91
N ASP A 77 -13.69 8.93 -9.62
CA ASP A 77 -13.26 9.24 -10.99
C ASP A 77 -12.78 10.70 -11.20
N ARG A 78 -12.43 11.41 -10.12
CA ARG A 78 -11.95 12.80 -10.20
C ARG A 78 -10.44 12.96 -10.23
N GLY A 79 -9.68 11.87 -10.10
CA GLY A 79 -8.23 11.86 -10.26
C GLY A 79 -7.80 12.01 -11.71
N LEU A 80 -6.54 12.41 -11.91
CA LEU A 80 -5.92 12.50 -13.24
C LEU A 80 -4.76 11.51 -13.30
N ILE A 81 -4.82 10.54 -14.23
CA ILE A 81 -3.73 9.61 -14.50
C ILE A 81 -2.81 10.23 -15.55
N THR A 82 -1.51 10.35 -15.21
CA THR A 82 -0.48 10.90 -16.10
C THR A 82 0.73 9.96 -16.17
N PRO A 83 1.33 9.76 -17.34
CA PRO A 83 2.53 8.94 -17.47
C PRO A 83 3.74 9.62 -16.84
N VAL A 84 4.60 8.80 -16.21
CA VAL A 84 5.93 9.18 -15.71
C VAL A 84 6.94 8.13 -16.16
N LYS A 85 8.24 8.33 -15.90
CA LYS A 85 9.25 7.36 -16.32
C LYS A 85 9.03 5.98 -15.67
N GLY A 86 8.55 5.02 -16.47
CA GLY A 86 8.35 3.62 -16.06
C GLY A 86 7.11 3.34 -15.19
N ALA A 87 6.24 4.33 -14.97
CA ALA A 87 5.03 4.21 -14.18
C ALA A 87 3.96 5.25 -14.59
N TYR A 88 2.91 5.35 -13.79
CA TYR A 88 1.86 6.36 -13.91
C TYR A 88 1.56 6.97 -12.55
N ASN A 89 1.24 8.27 -12.55
CA ASN A 89 0.76 8.99 -11.39
C ASN A 89 -0.75 9.18 -11.50
N LEU A 90 -1.48 8.78 -10.48
CA LEU A 90 -2.86 9.18 -10.27
C LEU A 90 -2.89 10.31 -9.24
N CYS A 91 -3.30 11.50 -9.68
CA CYS A 91 -3.23 12.74 -8.88
C CYS A 91 -4.61 13.24 -8.50
N ALA A 92 -4.82 13.48 -7.20
CA ALA A 92 -5.92 14.27 -6.65
C ALA A 92 -5.37 15.64 -6.24
N ARG A 93 -5.43 16.63 -7.17
CA ARG A 93 -4.89 17.96 -6.96
C ARG A 93 -5.97 18.96 -6.61
N GLY A 94 -5.73 19.74 -5.57
CA GLY A 94 -6.63 20.79 -5.06
C GLY A 94 -7.56 20.31 -3.95
N LYS A 95 -8.19 21.26 -3.26
CA LYS A 95 -8.94 21.03 -2.02
C LYS A 95 -10.05 19.99 -2.16
N ASP A 96 -10.89 20.13 -3.17
CA ASP A 96 -12.09 19.29 -3.34
C ASP A 96 -11.73 17.83 -3.63
N LYS A 97 -10.71 17.59 -4.49
CA LYS A 97 -10.26 16.24 -4.82
C LYS A 97 -9.53 15.57 -3.66
N VAL A 98 -8.69 16.33 -2.94
CA VAL A 98 -8.00 15.84 -1.74
C VAL A 98 -8.99 15.49 -0.65
N ARG A 99 -10.07 16.28 -0.47
CA ARG A 99 -11.15 15.97 0.48
C ARG A 99 -11.79 14.62 0.20
N ILE A 100 -12.14 14.31 -1.05
CA ILE A 100 -12.72 13.02 -1.42
C ILE A 100 -11.82 11.86 -0.96
N VAL A 101 -10.51 11.98 -1.18
CA VAL A 101 -9.56 10.96 -0.73
C VAL A 101 -9.50 10.87 0.80
N LEU A 102 -9.50 12.00 1.50
CA LEU A 102 -9.49 12.03 2.96
C LEU A 102 -10.79 11.44 3.55
N ASP A 103 -11.94 11.72 2.95
CA ASP A 103 -13.24 11.15 3.33
C ASP A 103 -13.29 9.63 3.11
N PHE A 104 -12.63 9.13 2.05
CA PHE A 104 -12.45 7.69 1.85
C PHE A 104 -11.58 7.09 2.97
N LEU A 105 -10.43 7.71 3.27
CA LEU A 105 -9.53 7.23 4.32
C LEU A 105 -10.07 7.41 5.75
N GLU A 106 -11.08 8.22 5.96
CA GLU A 106 -11.81 8.32 7.22
C GLU A 106 -12.77 7.13 7.40
N ARG A 107 -13.42 6.68 6.32
CA ARG A 107 -14.28 5.48 6.31
C ARG A 107 -13.50 4.18 6.31
N TYR A 108 -12.37 4.14 5.62
CA TYR A 108 -11.47 2.99 5.49
C TYR A 108 -10.06 3.41 5.92
N PRO A 109 -9.80 3.53 7.23
CA PRO A 109 -8.53 4.05 7.72
C PRO A 109 -7.36 3.12 7.39
N ILE A 110 -6.16 3.69 7.34
CA ILE A 110 -4.92 2.91 7.31
C ILE A 110 -4.82 2.14 8.64
N LEU A 111 -4.94 0.82 8.58
CA LEU A 111 -5.07 -0.02 9.78
C LEU A 111 -3.74 -0.14 10.53
N ALA A 112 -2.62 -0.22 9.83
CA ALA A 112 -1.28 -0.27 10.43
C ALA A 112 -0.39 0.82 9.84
N GLY A 113 0.62 1.25 10.60
CA GLY A 113 1.60 2.23 10.14
C GLY A 113 1.39 3.65 10.66
N ASP A 114 2.47 4.29 11.01
CA ASP A 114 2.49 5.65 11.55
C ASP A 114 2.81 6.70 10.49
N LEU A 115 3.73 6.38 9.57
CA LEU A 115 4.19 7.36 8.57
C LEU A 115 3.06 7.84 7.66
N ALA A 116 2.27 6.90 7.14
CA ALA A 116 1.15 7.23 6.27
C ALA A 116 0.04 7.97 7.02
N LYS A 117 -0.32 7.52 8.24
CA LYS A 117 -1.31 8.19 9.11
C LYS A 117 -0.91 9.64 9.42
N ASN A 118 0.34 9.85 9.80
CA ASN A 118 0.84 11.19 10.15
C ASN A 118 0.85 12.13 8.94
N ARG A 119 1.18 11.63 7.75
CA ARG A 119 1.08 12.43 6.51
C ARG A 119 -0.36 12.86 6.23
N ILE A 120 -1.32 11.96 6.42
CA ILE A 120 -2.75 12.23 6.26
C ILE A 120 -3.21 13.29 7.27
N ILE A 121 -2.83 13.18 8.54
CA ILE A 121 -3.18 14.15 9.58
C ILE A 121 -2.65 15.55 9.23
N ILE A 122 -1.38 15.67 8.82
CA ILE A 122 -0.81 16.95 8.42
C ILE A 122 -1.52 17.53 7.19
N LEU A 123 -1.83 16.68 6.21
CA LEU A 123 -2.53 17.11 5.00
C LEU A 123 -3.97 17.57 5.33
N LYS A 124 -4.68 16.87 6.22
CA LYS A 124 -6.01 17.23 6.73
C LYS A 124 -5.96 18.60 7.42
N ASN A 125 -4.96 18.82 8.28
CA ASN A 125 -4.76 20.11 8.94
C ASN A 125 -4.50 21.24 7.93
N ALA A 126 -3.66 20.98 6.92
CA ALA A 126 -3.41 21.95 5.86
C ALA A 126 -4.67 22.27 5.04
N LEU A 127 -5.48 21.27 4.74
CA LEU A 127 -6.74 21.44 4.02
C LEU A 127 -7.72 22.32 4.83
N VAL A 128 -7.96 21.98 6.09
CA VAL A 128 -8.82 22.75 7.01
C VAL A 128 -8.34 24.19 7.14
N TYR A 129 -7.02 24.39 7.30
CA TYR A 129 -6.44 25.71 7.40
C TYR A 129 -6.69 26.53 6.12
N LEU A 130 -6.50 25.93 4.93
CA LEU A 130 -6.74 26.60 3.64
C LEU A 130 -8.23 26.94 3.41
N GLU A 131 -9.14 26.23 4.03
CA GLU A 131 -10.59 26.48 3.92
C GLU A 131 -11.05 27.61 4.81
N ASN A 132 -10.52 27.66 6.03
CA ASN A 132 -10.85 28.69 7.01
C ASN A 132 -10.23 30.04 6.67
N HIS A 133 -9.11 30.05 5.90
CA HIS A 133 -8.38 31.27 5.54
C HIS A 133 -8.49 31.55 4.04
N ARG A 134 -9.70 31.81 3.55
CA ARG A 134 -9.95 32.19 2.16
C ARG A 134 -9.60 33.68 1.94
N GLY A 135 -8.86 33.94 0.86
CA GLY A 135 -8.50 35.32 0.46
C GLY A 135 -7.10 35.77 0.89
N HIS A 136 -6.76 37.05 0.58
CA HIS A 136 -5.41 37.58 0.76
C HIS A 136 -5.18 38.30 2.12
N LYS A 137 -6.23 38.52 2.90
CA LYS A 137 -6.18 39.35 4.14
C LYS A 137 -5.22 38.77 5.22
N PHE A 138 -4.83 37.49 5.15
CA PHE A 138 -3.98 36.82 6.16
C PHE A 138 -2.76 36.18 5.50
N GLN A 139 -2.16 36.82 4.51
CA GLN A 139 -1.10 36.22 3.69
C GLN A 139 0.13 35.81 4.53
N ASP A 140 0.55 36.62 5.49
CA ASP A 140 1.75 36.39 6.28
C ASP A 140 1.53 35.25 7.28
N GLU A 141 0.43 35.26 8.05
CA GLU A 141 0.08 34.21 8.99
C GLU A 141 -0.16 32.90 8.26
N LYS A 142 -0.88 32.95 7.14
CA LYS A 142 -1.14 31.79 6.26
C LYS A 142 0.17 31.19 5.73
N THR A 143 1.12 32.01 5.36
CA THR A 143 2.43 31.58 4.88
C THR A 143 3.21 30.88 5.97
N VAL A 144 3.26 31.44 7.16
CA VAL A 144 3.99 30.86 8.30
C VAL A 144 3.43 29.49 8.65
N GLU A 145 2.11 29.33 8.79
CA GLU A 145 1.52 28.06 9.17
C GLU A 145 1.62 27.02 8.04
N MET A 146 1.38 27.41 6.79
CA MET A 146 1.49 26.49 5.66
C MET A 146 2.94 26.04 5.41
N ASP A 147 3.94 26.90 5.55
CA ASP A 147 5.35 26.51 5.45
C ASP A 147 5.78 25.62 6.63
N LYS A 148 5.23 25.82 7.82
CA LYS A 148 5.41 24.94 8.99
C LYS A 148 4.83 23.54 8.72
N LEU A 149 3.58 23.42 8.24
CA LEU A 149 2.96 22.15 7.88
C LEU A 149 3.72 21.45 6.75
N ARG A 150 4.17 22.20 5.74
CA ARG A 150 4.99 21.68 4.64
C ARG A 150 6.33 21.15 5.13
N ARG A 151 6.97 21.79 6.09
CA ARG A 151 8.21 21.34 6.73
C ARG A 151 7.96 20.05 7.50
N LYS A 152 6.95 20.01 8.37
CA LYS A 152 6.56 18.81 9.11
C LYS A 152 6.30 17.63 8.18
N LEU A 153 5.61 17.83 7.05
CA LEU A 153 5.35 16.77 6.08
C LEU A 153 6.62 16.21 5.42
N ARG A 154 7.68 17.02 5.29
CA ARG A 154 8.99 16.59 4.79
C ARG A 154 9.79 15.83 5.85
N GLU A 155 9.71 16.28 7.10
CA GLU A 155 10.44 15.69 8.23
C GLU A 155 9.93 14.30 8.59
N ILE A 156 8.63 14.04 8.50
CA ILE A 156 8.04 12.71 8.70
C ILE A 156 8.61 11.63 7.77
N LYS A 157 9.26 12.00 6.68
CA LYS A 157 10.00 11.03 5.84
C LYS A 157 11.22 10.43 6.55
N ILE A 158 11.66 11.04 7.65
CA ILE A 158 12.96 10.75 8.29
C ILE A 158 12.79 10.22 9.72
N SER A 159 11.75 10.60 10.45
CA SER A 159 11.58 10.21 11.86
C SER A 159 10.21 9.61 12.14
N SER A 160 10.21 8.45 12.76
CA SER A 160 9.00 7.78 13.29
C SER A 160 8.92 8.03 14.79
N THR A 161 8.21 9.07 15.21
CA THR A 161 7.87 9.24 16.62
C THR A 161 6.43 9.72 16.76
N VAL A 162 5.51 8.78 16.75
CA VAL A 162 4.17 8.99 17.33
C VAL A 162 3.74 7.70 18.01
N ASP A 163 3.62 7.75 19.32
CA ASP A 163 3.24 6.64 20.21
C ASP A 163 1.72 6.35 20.19
N GLN A 164 1.14 6.13 19.01
CA GLN A 164 -0.19 5.53 18.97
C GLN A 164 -0.05 4.03 18.79
N VAL A 165 -0.24 3.30 19.89
CA VAL A 165 -0.33 1.85 19.85
C VAL A 165 -1.61 1.48 19.10
N PHE A 166 -1.46 0.98 17.89
CA PHE A 166 -2.56 0.39 17.14
C PHE A 166 -2.72 -1.06 17.62
N ASP A 167 -3.87 -1.36 18.24
CA ASP A 167 -4.20 -2.71 18.69
C ASP A 167 -4.83 -3.50 17.53
N LEU A 168 -4.05 -4.40 16.95
CA LEU A 168 -4.51 -5.30 15.89
C LEU A 168 -5.59 -6.29 16.40
N SER A 169 -5.64 -6.57 17.71
CA SER A 169 -6.57 -7.56 18.28
C SER A 169 -8.02 -7.11 18.19
N THR A 170 -8.28 -5.81 18.10
CA THR A 170 -9.63 -5.23 18.00
C THR A 170 -10.11 -5.05 16.56
N THR A 171 -9.23 -5.28 15.57
CA THR A 171 -9.56 -5.09 14.16
C THR A 171 -10.07 -6.40 13.55
N ASP A 172 -11.14 -6.30 12.77
CA ASP A 172 -11.70 -7.42 12.01
C ASP A 172 -10.65 -8.05 11.08
N GLN A 173 -10.53 -9.36 11.12
CA GLN A 173 -9.51 -10.13 10.40
C GLN A 173 -9.60 -9.96 8.88
N ASP A 174 -10.82 -9.87 8.32
CA ASP A 174 -10.99 -9.68 6.89
C ASP A 174 -10.53 -8.29 6.45
N SER A 175 -10.84 -7.25 7.24
CA SER A 175 -10.36 -5.89 6.99
C SER A 175 -8.83 -5.84 6.99
N LEU A 176 -8.16 -6.55 7.91
CA LEU A 176 -6.71 -6.68 7.95
C LEU A 176 -6.17 -7.44 6.73
N GLY A 177 -6.82 -8.53 6.35
CA GLY A 177 -6.42 -9.33 5.19
C GLY A 177 -6.45 -8.52 3.90
N TYR A 178 -7.54 -7.79 3.64
CA TYR A 178 -7.63 -6.89 2.49
C TYR A 178 -6.63 -5.74 2.58
N PHE A 179 -6.43 -5.15 3.75
CA PHE A 179 -5.43 -4.10 3.94
C PHE A 179 -4.02 -4.60 3.58
N PHE A 180 -3.61 -5.77 4.08
CA PHE A 180 -2.31 -6.32 3.75
C PHE A 180 -2.18 -6.78 2.30
N ALA A 181 -3.26 -7.23 1.66
CA ALA A 181 -3.24 -7.47 0.22
C ALA A 181 -2.89 -6.21 -0.57
N GLY A 182 -3.45 -5.05 -0.20
CA GLY A 182 -3.09 -3.76 -0.80
C GLY A 182 -1.64 -3.35 -0.54
N VAL A 183 -1.15 -3.51 0.70
CA VAL A 183 0.27 -3.25 1.05
C VAL A 183 1.21 -4.12 0.22
N ILE A 184 0.89 -5.42 0.09
CA ILE A 184 1.68 -6.38 -0.67
C ILE A 184 1.69 -6.07 -2.17
N ASP A 185 0.57 -5.62 -2.73
CA ASP A 185 0.51 -5.21 -4.13
C ASP A 185 1.37 -3.98 -4.43
N GLY A 186 1.52 -3.05 -3.48
CA GLY A 186 2.41 -1.91 -3.60
C GLY A 186 3.90 -2.29 -3.44
N GLU A 187 4.24 -3.00 -2.39
CA GLU A 187 5.63 -3.11 -1.90
C GLU A 187 6.15 -4.56 -1.85
N GLY A 188 5.29 -5.54 -2.07
CA GLY A 188 5.66 -6.96 -1.96
C GLY A 188 6.48 -7.46 -3.15
N SER A 189 7.28 -8.48 -2.90
CA SER A 189 8.06 -9.17 -3.91
C SER A 189 7.99 -10.68 -3.69
N PHE A 190 7.68 -11.39 -4.77
CA PHE A 190 7.65 -12.85 -4.81
C PHE A 190 8.62 -13.37 -5.83
N GLY A 191 9.28 -14.48 -5.56
CA GLY A 191 10.18 -15.07 -6.53
C GLY A 191 10.99 -16.25 -6.03
N VAL A 192 12.06 -16.51 -6.78
CA VAL A 192 13.02 -17.57 -6.49
C VAL A 192 14.42 -16.98 -6.53
N LYS A 193 15.16 -17.16 -5.46
CA LYS A 193 16.59 -16.82 -5.40
C LYS A 193 17.41 -18.02 -5.84
N SER A 194 18.44 -17.79 -6.63
CA SER A 194 19.44 -18.80 -6.93
C SER A 194 20.50 -18.77 -5.82
N SER A 195 20.71 -19.92 -5.15
CA SER A 195 21.79 -20.13 -4.18
C SER A 195 22.61 -21.33 -4.66
N GLY A 196 23.59 -21.05 -5.50
CA GLY A 196 24.32 -22.08 -6.23
C GLY A 196 23.37 -22.91 -7.13
N ILE A 197 23.34 -24.23 -6.94
CA ILE A 197 22.45 -25.14 -7.67
C ILE A 197 21.03 -25.18 -7.12
N TYR A 198 20.77 -24.54 -5.95
CA TYR A 198 19.47 -24.59 -5.30
C TYR A 198 18.63 -23.35 -5.65
N LYS A 199 17.36 -23.59 -5.88
CA LYS A 199 16.33 -22.56 -6.04
C LYS A 199 15.56 -22.40 -4.73
N GLN A 200 15.68 -21.22 -4.11
CA GLN A 200 15.01 -20.90 -2.87
C GLN A 200 13.83 -19.96 -3.14
N PRO A 201 12.58 -20.41 -2.96
CA PRO A 201 11.42 -19.53 -3.06
C PRO A 201 11.42 -18.55 -1.92
N PHE A 202 10.86 -17.35 -2.17
CA PHE A 202 10.76 -16.31 -1.16
C PHE A 202 9.52 -15.43 -1.36
N PHE A 203 9.04 -14.89 -0.25
CA PHE A 203 8.25 -13.67 -0.17
C PHE A 203 9.08 -12.64 0.60
N ALA A 204 9.11 -11.40 0.12
CA ALA A 204 9.79 -10.32 0.80
C ALA A 204 9.04 -9.01 0.64
N ILE A 205 9.10 -8.15 1.66
CA ILE A 205 8.56 -6.80 1.65
C ILE A 205 9.50 -5.87 2.42
N ALA A 206 9.67 -4.63 1.95
CA ALA A 206 10.51 -3.66 2.63
C ALA A 206 9.87 -2.26 2.57
N MET A 207 9.68 -1.64 3.73
CA MET A 207 9.11 -0.30 3.88
C MET A 207 9.82 0.49 4.98
N LYS A 208 9.71 1.82 4.94
CA LYS A 208 10.21 2.68 6.04
C LYS A 208 9.29 2.67 7.25
N ASP A 209 8.04 2.26 7.09
CA ASP A 209 7.06 2.17 8.18
C ASP A 209 7.21 0.82 8.90
N GLN A 210 7.87 0.84 10.06
CA GLN A 210 8.14 -0.35 10.87
C GLN A 210 6.85 -1.08 11.26
N LYS A 211 5.85 -0.33 11.71
CA LYS A 211 4.61 -0.92 12.24
C LYS A 211 3.83 -1.71 11.19
N ILE A 212 3.84 -1.28 9.92
CA ILE A 212 3.21 -2.06 8.84
C ILE A 212 3.90 -3.42 8.70
N ILE A 213 5.24 -3.44 8.67
CA ILE A 213 6.02 -4.66 8.46
C ILE A 213 5.87 -5.62 9.64
N GLU A 214 5.93 -5.10 10.88
CA GLU A 214 5.71 -5.91 12.09
C GLU A 214 4.29 -6.48 12.17
N SER A 215 3.30 -5.65 11.82
CA SER A 215 1.89 -6.07 11.81
C SER A 215 1.63 -7.13 10.74
N LEU A 216 2.25 -7.02 9.57
CA LEU A 216 2.18 -8.04 8.53
C LEU A 216 2.84 -9.34 8.99
N GLY A 217 4.01 -9.27 9.65
CA GLY A 217 4.66 -10.44 10.23
C GLY A 217 3.77 -11.17 11.24
N LYS A 218 3.08 -10.42 12.10
CA LYS A 218 2.09 -10.97 13.06
C LYS A 218 0.87 -11.56 12.36
N PHE A 219 0.36 -10.91 11.30
CA PHE A 219 -0.78 -11.42 10.52
C PHE A 219 -0.46 -12.74 9.82
N ILE A 220 0.75 -12.88 9.29
CA ILE A 220 1.24 -14.12 8.66
C ILE A 220 1.67 -15.16 9.71
N ASP A 221 1.85 -14.74 10.96
CA ASP A 221 2.43 -15.53 12.06
C ASP A 221 3.80 -16.13 11.72
N HIS A 222 4.61 -15.38 10.94
CA HIS A 222 5.93 -15.85 10.54
C HIS A 222 6.85 -14.73 10.07
N GLY A 223 8.16 -14.99 10.17
CA GLY A 223 9.23 -14.15 9.65
C GLY A 223 9.81 -13.19 10.69
N ASN A 224 11.05 -12.78 10.44
CA ASN A 224 11.77 -11.83 11.29
C ASN A 224 11.90 -10.48 10.58
N VAL A 225 11.49 -9.43 11.26
CA VAL A 225 11.66 -8.07 10.80
C VAL A 225 13.09 -7.61 11.12
N ARG A 226 13.78 -7.07 10.12
CA ARG A 226 15.13 -6.51 10.28
C ARG A 226 15.23 -5.13 9.67
N LEU A 227 15.97 -4.24 10.32
CA LEU A 227 16.33 -2.93 9.78
C LEU A 227 17.44 -3.06 8.75
N ARG A 228 17.27 -2.52 7.55
CA ARG A 228 18.27 -2.46 6.49
C ARG A 228 19.15 -1.22 6.63
N LYS A 229 20.31 -1.21 5.98
CA LYS A 229 21.24 -0.07 5.96
C LYS A 229 20.64 1.21 5.35
N ASP A 230 19.64 1.08 4.46
CA ASP A 230 18.93 2.19 3.84
C ASP A 230 17.79 2.76 4.70
N GLY A 231 17.63 2.25 5.93
CA GLY A 231 16.61 2.66 6.88
C GLY A 231 15.23 2.06 6.62
N ALA A 232 15.10 1.09 5.71
CA ALA A 232 13.86 0.35 5.51
C ALA A 232 13.80 -0.90 6.41
N TYR A 233 12.64 -1.18 6.97
CA TYR A 233 12.34 -2.44 7.66
C TYR A 233 11.98 -3.49 6.63
N HIS A 234 12.50 -4.67 6.80
CA HIS A 234 12.42 -5.76 5.83
C HIS A 234 11.93 -7.04 6.49
N LEU A 235 10.90 -7.64 5.93
CA LEU A 235 10.41 -8.98 6.27
C LEU A 235 10.71 -9.90 5.09
N GLU A 236 11.30 -11.06 5.35
CA GLU A 236 11.55 -12.09 4.33
C GLU A 236 11.16 -13.47 4.87
N ILE A 237 10.42 -14.22 4.07
CA ILE A 237 9.91 -15.55 4.37
C ILE A 237 10.38 -16.50 3.28
N ASN A 238 11.06 -17.58 3.69
CA ASN A 238 11.60 -18.61 2.81
C ASN A 238 11.04 -20.01 3.17
N ASN A 239 10.28 -20.11 4.26
CA ASN A 239 9.64 -21.35 4.68
C ASN A 239 8.56 -21.75 3.66
N ARG A 240 8.69 -22.93 3.06
CA ARG A 240 7.82 -23.40 1.97
C ARG A 240 6.37 -23.64 2.40
N ILE A 241 6.14 -24.06 3.64
CA ILE A 241 4.81 -24.29 4.19
C ILE A 241 4.12 -22.93 4.30
N VAL A 242 4.74 -21.99 4.98
CA VAL A 242 4.22 -20.63 5.14
C VAL A 242 4.02 -19.92 3.78
N LEU A 243 4.92 -20.14 2.82
CA LEU A 243 4.76 -19.60 1.46
C LEU A 243 3.52 -20.19 0.74
N LYS A 244 3.17 -21.46 0.97
CA LYS A 244 1.92 -22.04 0.45
C LYS A 244 0.69 -21.36 1.06
N ASP A 245 0.72 -21.10 2.38
CA ASP A 245 -0.36 -20.41 3.07
C ASP A 245 -0.50 -18.96 2.57
N ILE A 246 0.62 -18.24 2.39
CA ILE A 246 0.64 -16.90 1.78
C ILE A 246 0.02 -16.92 0.37
N CYS A 247 0.40 -17.91 -0.46
CA CYS A 247 -0.20 -18.04 -1.79
C CYS A 247 -1.71 -18.28 -1.71
N ASN A 248 -2.18 -19.17 -0.82
CA ASN A 248 -3.59 -19.43 -0.67
C ASN A 248 -4.36 -18.19 -0.19
N VAL A 249 -3.86 -17.50 0.84
CA VAL A 249 -4.47 -16.31 1.42
C VAL A 249 -4.60 -15.20 0.38
N PHE A 250 -3.51 -14.85 -0.34
CA PHE A 250 -3.49 -13.69 -1.24
C PHE A 250 -3.84 -14.01 -2.71
N LEU A 251 -4.15 -15.26 -3.05
CA LEU A 251 -4.77 -15.61 -4.34
C LEU A 251 -6.28 -15.83 -4.21
N ASN A 252 -6.76 -16.34 -3.07
CA ASN A 252 -8.13 -16.84 -2.93
C ASN A 252 -8.94 -16.04 -1.89
N GLN A 253 -8.40 -15.81 -0.69
CA GLN A 253 -9.17 -15.18 0.40
C GLN A 253 -9.13 -13.64 0.29
N TYR A 254 -7.95 -13.05 0.11
CA TYR A 254 -7.75 -11.61 -0.08
C TYR A 254 -6.96 -11.35 -1.37
N PRO A 255 -7.59 -11.51 -2.54
CA PRO A 255 -6.86 -11.59 -3.80
C PRO A 255 -6.13 -10.30 -4.15
N LEU A 256 -4.87 -10.43 -4.55
CA LEU A 256 -4.08 -9.35 -5.12
C LEU A 256 -4.74 -8.84 -6.41
N LYS A 257 -4.78 -7.51 -6.58
CA LYS A 257 -5.36 -6.85 -7.77
C LYS A 257 -4.32 -6.47 -8.81
N HIS A 258 -3.07 -6.19 -8.41
CA HIS A 258 -1.98 -5.87 -9.33
C HIS A 258 -1.63 -7.11 -10.19
N GLN A 259 -1.89 -7.03 -11.49
CA GLN A 259 -1.77 -8.19 -12.41
C GLN A 259 -0.40 -8.87 -12.37
N ARG A 260 0.69 -8.08 -12.36
CA ARG A 260 2.06 -8.61 -12.31
C ARG A 260 2.35 -9.34 -11.00
N GLN A 261 1.90 -8.80 -9.87
CA GLN A 261 2.11 -9.41 -8.55
C GLN A 261 1.31 -10.71 -8.43
N ARG A 262 0.05 -10.68 -8.83
CA ARG A 262 -0.80 -11.88 -8.86
C ARG A 262 -0.19 -12.99 -9.71
N LYS A 263 0.31 -12.68 -10.91
CA LYS A 263 0.99 -13.64 -11.78
C LYS A 263 2.26 -14.22 -11.14
N ARG A 264 3.07 -13.39 -10.47
CA ARG A 264 4.26 -13.85 -9.74
C ARG A 264 3.88 -14.79 -8.59
N LEU A 265 2.81 -14.48 -7.85
CA LEU A 265 2.33 -15.30 -6.76
C LEU A 265 1.78 -16.66 -7.28
N GLN A 266 1.07 -16.67 -8.41
CA GLN A 266 0.63 -17.91 -9.09
C GLN A 266 1.81 -18.77 -9.52
N THR A 267 2.85 -18.15 -10.11
CA THR A 267 4.08 -18.86 -10.49
C THR A 267 4.78 -19.46 -9.28
N LEU A 268 4.84 -18.73 -8.15
CA LEU A 268 5.39 -19.22 -6.89
C LEU A 268 4.57 -20.41 -6.37
N GLN A 269 3.23 -20.34 -6.40
CA GLN A 269 2.34 -21.42 -5.98
C GLN A 269 2.58 -22.69 -6.79
N GLN A 270 2.66 -22.59 -8.12
CA GLN A 270 2.97 -23.73 -9.00
C GLN A 270 4.30 -24.38 -8.61
N LEU A 271 5.36 -23.59 -8.46
CA LEU A 271 6.68 -24.07 -8.07
C LEU A 271 6.68 -24.77 -6.70
N LEU A 272 5.88 -24.27 -5.74
CA LEU A 272 5.75 -24.88 -4.43
C LEU A 272 4.95 -26.19 -4.48
N ASN A 273 4.01 -26.34 -5.40
CA ASN A 273 3.25 -27.59 -5.60
C ASN A 273 4.08 -28.66 -6.29
N ASP A 274 4.92 -28.29 -7.25
CA ASP A 274 5.79 -29.21 -8.00
C ASP A 274 7.01 -29.68 -7.18
N TYR A 275 7.20 -29.06 -5.99
CA TYR A 275 8.36 -29.40 -5.15
C TYR A 275 8.17 -30.74 -4.44
N THR A 276 8.98 -31.72 -4.83
CA THR A 276 9.15 -32.98 -4.11
C THR A 276 10.32 -32.84 -3.13
N PRO A 277 10.10 -33.02 -1.81
CA PRO A 277 11.20 -33.00 -0.84
C PRO A 277 12.22 -34.07 -1.15
N ASN A 278 13.51 -33.74 -1.04
CA ASN A 278 14.55 -34.75 -1.19
C ASN A 278 14.44 -35.75 -0.05
N PRO A 279 14.25 -37.10 -0.34
CA PRO A 279 14.03 -38.10 0.68
C PRO A 279 15.13 -38.17 1.76
N ARG A 280 16.36 -37.82 1.41
CA ARG A 280 17.51 -37.82 2.34
C ARG A 280 17.42 -36.76 3.46
N LYS A 281 16.61 -35.70 3.32
CA LYS A 281 16.40 -34.69 4.37
C LYS A 281 15.26 -35.06 5.33
N ILE A 282 14.32 -35.89 4.92
CA ILE A 282 13.21 -36.36 5.78
C ILE A 282 13.73 -37.34 6.83
N ALA A 283 14.71 -38.18 6.49
CA ALA A 283 15.31 -39.12 7.42
C ALA A 283 16.04 -38.45 8.60
N ASN A 284 16.62 -37.27 8.41
CA ASN A 284 17.36 -36.58 9.47
C ASN A 284 16.45 -35.76 10.44
N CYS A 285 15.24 -35.37 10.03
CA CYS A 285 14.30 -34.70 10.93
C CYS A 285 13.59 -35.64 11.89
N ASN A 286 13.49 -36.95 11.55
CA ASN A 286 12.87 -37.94 12.42
C ASN A 286 13.81 -38.48 13.53
N HIS A 287 15.10 -38.09 13.52
CA HIS A 287 16.04 -38.50 14.55
C HIS A 287 16.22 -37.48 15.70
N GLU A 288 15.70 -36.25 15.56
CA GLU A 288 15.80 -35.22 16.61
C GLU A 288 14.56 -35.14 17.54
N VAL A 289 13.55 -36.01 17.37
CA VAL A 289 12.33 -36.01 18.21
C VAL A 289 12.31 -37.18 19.20
N MET A 290 13.37 -37.96 19.30
CA MET A 290 13.50 -39.01 20.32
C MET A 290 14.80 -38.85 21.13
N ILE A 291 14.86 -37.83 21.96
CA ILE A 291 15.65 -37.82 23.22
C ILE A 291 14.93 -36.92 24.22
#